data_3b9aa261eccdea8e1132cf22062dc9ec
#
_entry.id   3b9aa261eccdea8e1132cf22062dc9ec
#
_cell.length_a   1.000
_cell.length_b   1.000
_cell.length_c   1.000
_cell.angle_alpha   90.00
_cell.angle_beta   90.00
_cell.angle_gamma   90.00
#
_symmetry.space_group_name_H-M   'P 1'
#
loop_
_entity.id
_entity.type
_entity.pdbx_description
1 polymer ?
#
loop_
_entity_poly.entity_id
_entity_poly.type
_entity_poly.pdbx_seq_one_letter_code
_entity_poly.pdbx_strand_id
1 'polypeptide(L)'
;MAKLLNFRGKLLYLHGNFNIMHTREEKMAAFGRLLDVLDNLREKCPWDKKQTNESLRPNTIEETFELADALMKADQPNICKELGDVLLHVCFYARIGSEKGEFDIADVCDKLTDKLIFRHPHIYHPSQVGAPEPRPLPYQPEGSSDSDMQGATTAQQVIENWEQIKLKEKDGNKSVLAGVPDALPSLIKAYRIQDKARNVGFDWEDAGDVWDKVREELGELEVELEKGDKENALREFGDFLFSVINAGRLYHLNPDTALELSNRKFISRFNYIEEHSIKMGKPLKDMTLGEMDRLWNEAKSKEKEEEIRNQ
;
A
#
# COMPACT_ATOMS: atom_id res chain seq x y z
N MET A 1 -0.74 -17.74 -36.89
CA MET A 1 -0.17 -16.43 -36.51
C MET A 1 -0.10 -15.54 -37.75
N ALA A 2 -0.99 -14.63 -37.93
CA ALA A 2 -0.97 -13.67 -39.03
C ALA A 2 -0.34 -12.36 -38.51
N LYS A 3 0.77 -11.94 -39.15
CA LYS A 3 1.36 -10.62 -38.96
C LYS A 3 0.68 -9.63 -39.86
N LEU A 4 0.02 -8.64 -39.31
CA LEU A 4 -0.46 -7.48 -40.08
C LEU A 4 0.36 -6.25 -39.65
N LEU A 5 1.06 -5.64 -40.60
CA LEU A 5 1.71 -4.35 -40.49
C LEU A 5 0.69 -3.24 -40.67
N ASN A 6 0.66 -2.28 -39.77
CA ASN A 6 -0.21 -1.14 -39.90
C ASN A 6 0.50 0.09 -40.47
N PHE A 7 -0.29 1.09 -40.87
CA PHE A 7 0.10 2.33 -41.55
C PHE A 7 0.98 3.28 -40.72
N ARG A 8 1.43 2.92 -39.51
CA ARG A 8 2.25 3.77 -38.63
C ARG A 8 3.38 3.03 -37.90
N GLY A 9 3.82 1.88 -38.41
CA GLY A 9 4.98 1.18 -37.85
C GLY A 9 4.76 0.52 -36.47
N LYS A 10 3.51 0.32 -36.03
CA LYS A 10 3.15 -0.37 -34.78
C LYS A 10 2.83 -1.84 -35.05
N LEU A 11 3.43 -2.74 -34.25
CA LEU A 11 3.16 -4.18 -34.34
C LEU A 11 1.82 -4.48 -33.66
N LEU A 12 0.85 -5.00 -34.44
CA LEU A 12 -0.44 -5.45 -33.92
C LEU A 12 -0.42 -6.98 -33.72
N TYR A 13 -0.66 -7.42 -32.49
CA TYR A 13 -0.97 -8.82 -32.20
C TYR A 13 -2.47 -9.00 -32.03
N LEU A 14 -3.06 -9.85 -32.84
CA LEU A 14 -4.51 -10.16 -32.78
C LEU A 14 -4.75 -11.28 -31.75
N HIS A 15 -5.14 -10.92 -30.55
CA HIS A 15 -6.00 -11.73 -29.68
C HIS A 15 -6.70 -10.77 -28.70
N GLY A 16 -8.00 -10.62 -28.87
CA GLY A 16 -8.99 -10.01 -27.99
C GLY A 16 -8.60 -8.67 -27.33
N ASN A 17 -9.38 -7.64 -27.54
CA ASN A 17 -9.32 -6.27 -26.95
C ASN A 17 -7.90 -5.80 -26.56
N PHE A 18 -7.08 -5.42 -27.56
CA PHE A 18 -5.79 -4.81 -27.32
C PHE A 18 -5.94 -3.32 -27.05
N ASN A 19 -5.81 -2.92 -25.79
CA ASN A 19 -5.32 -1.58 -25.46
C ASN A 19 -3.91 -1.46 -26.06
N ILE A 20 -3.73 -0.60 -27.06
CA ILE A 20 -2.40 -0.31 -27.63
C ILE A 20 -1.62 0.43 -26.55
N MET A 21 -0.65 -0.27 -25.95
CA MET A 21 0.24 0.36 -24.96
C MET A 21 1.08 1.45 -25.65
N HIS A 22 1.10 2.63 -25.06
CA HIS A 22 1.89 3.77 -25.55
C HIS A 22 3.39 3.46 -25.58
N THR A 23 4.11 4.03 -26.53
CA THR A 23 5.59 3.99 -26.58
C THR A 23 6.18 4.74 -25.40
N ARG A 24 7.49 4.55 -25.18
CA ARG A 24 8.21 5.29 -24.13
C ARG A 24 8.15 6.80 -24.37
N GLU A 25 8.33 7.23 -25.60
CA GLU A 25 8.31 8.63 -26.02
C GLU A 25 6.91 9.24 -25.81
N GLU A 26 5.84 8.51 -26.12
CA GLU A 26 4.47 8.93 -25.88
C GLU A 26 4.17 9.09 -24.37
N LYS A 27 4.69 8.18 -23.54
CA LYS A 27 4.59 8.26 -22.07
C LYS A 27 5.34 9.46 -21.51
N MET A 28 6.56 9.70 -21.97
CA MET A 28 7.36 10.86 -21.57
C MET A 28 6.68 12.17 -21.99
N ALA A 29 6.14 12.24 -23.22
CA ALA A 29 5.42 13.40 -23.70
C ALA A 29 4.12 13.65 -22.92
N ALA A 30 3.41 12.59 -22.49
CA ALA A 30 2.23 12.70 -21.64
C ALA A 30 2.58 13.27 -20.26
N PHE A 31 3.67 12.79 -19.66
CA PHE A 31 4.16 13.31 -18.39
C PHE A 31 4.61 14.79 -18.51
N GLY A 32 5.33 15.13 -19.58
CA GLY A 32 5.69 16.54 -19.86
C GLY A 32 4.46 17.46 -19.94
N ARG A 33 3.41 17.04 -20.66
CA ARG A 33 2.15 17.84 -20.70
C ARG A 33 1.50 18.02 -19.34
N LEU A 34 1.58 17.01 -18.44
CA LEU A 34 1.09 17.15 -17.07
C LEU A 34 1.85 18.25 -16.32
N LEU A 35 3.17 18.27 -16.44
CA LEU A 35 4.01 19.30 -15.81
C LEU A 35 3.68 20.69 -16.35
N ASP A 36 3.55 20.84 -17.67
CA ASP A 36 3.18 22.11 -18.32
C ASP A 36 1.82 22.63 -17.81
N VAL A 37 0.83 21.73 -17.65
CA VAL A 37 -0.50 22.10 -17.14
C VAL A 37 -0.39 22.53 -15.67
N LEU A 38 0.35 21.79 -14.85
CA LEU A 38 0.52 22.11 -13.43
C LEU A 38 1.23 23.47 -13.24
N ASP A 39 2.26 23.75 -14.04
CA ASP A 39 2.94 25.06 -14.03
C ASP A 39 1.98 26.19 -14.36
N ASN A 40 1.15 26.03 -15.39
CA ASN A 40 0.13 27.00 -15.74
C ASN A 40 -0.93 27.20 -14.64
N LEU A 41 -1.38 26.12 -14.01
CA LEU A 41 -2.31 26.18 -12.88
C LEU A 41 -1.66 26.93 -11.70
N ARG A 42 -0.43 26.57 -11.37
CA ARG A 42 0.31 27.21 -10.28
C ARG A 42 0.51 28.73 -10.51
N GLU A 43 0.69 29.14 -11.76
CA GLU A 43 0.84 30.58 -12.11
C GLU A 43 -0.49 31.34 -12.19
N LYS A 44 -1.59 30.70 -12.64
CA LYS A 44 -2.80 31.38 -13.05
C LYS A 44 -4.02 31.09 -12.19
N CYS A 45 -4.13 29.90 -11.62
CA CYS A 45 -5.29 29.54 -10.82
C CYS A 45 -5.19 30.12 -9.40
N PRO A 46 -6.19 30.90 -8.93
CA PRO A 46 -6.16 31.50 -7.59
C PRO A 46 -6.14 30.49 -6.44
N TRP A 47 -6.66 29.28 -6.69
CA TRP A 47 -6.65 28.21 -5.70
C TRP A 47 -5.28 27.52 -5.64
N ASP A 48 -4.73 27.11 -6.78
CA ASP A 48 -3.44 26.43 -6.86
C ASP A 48 -2.30 27.30 -6.34
N LYS A 49 -2.29 28.59 -6.63
CA LYS A 49 -1.31 29.57 -6.12
C LYS A 49 -1.16 29.58 -4.61
N LYS A 50 -2.24 29.31 -3.88
CA LYS A 50 -2.28 29.39 -2.42
C LYS A 50 -1.88 28.10 -1.72
N GLN A 51 -1.77 26.99 -2.48
CA GLN A 51 -1.47 25.71 -1.88
C GLN A 51 -0.05 25.66 -1.32
N THR A 52 0.08 25.00 -0.18
CA THR A 52 1.34 24.70 0.52
C THR A 52 1.43 23.21 0.77
N ASN A 53 2.59 22.72 1.20
CA ASN A 53 2.76 21.32 1.60
C ASN A 53 1.74 20.93 2.69
N GLU A 54 1.51 21.81 3.64
CA GLU A 54 0.59 21.61 4.76
C GLU A 54 -0.86 21.54 4.30
N SER A 55 -1.27 22.44 3.37
CA SER A 55 -2.65 22.48 2.87
C SER A 55 -3.00 21.29 2.00
N LEU A 56 -2.03 20.76 1.25
CA LEU A 56 -2.23 19.60 0.37
C LEU A 56 -2.12 18.25 1.10
N ARG A 57 -1.47 18.19 2.26
CA ARG A 57 -1.24 16.94 2.99
C ARG A 57 -2.52 16.15 3.27
N PRO A 58 -3.63 16.76 3.74
CA PRO A 58 -4.88 15.99 3.96
C PRO A 58 -5.40 15.34 2.68
N ASN A 59 -5.42 16.08 1.57
CA ASN A 59 -5.86 15.56 0.28
C ASN A 59 -4.97 14.40 -0.20
N THR A 60 -3.64 14.51 -0.02
CA THR A 60 -2.73 13.39 -0.37
C THR A 60 -3.08 12.10 0.38
N ILE A 61 -3.48 12.20 1.64
CA ILE A 61 -3.92 11.06 2.44
C ILE A 61 -5.23 10.51 1.89
N GLU A 62 -6.18 11.38 1.55
CA GLU A 62 -7.46 11.02 0.94
C GLU A 62 -7.26 10.26 -0.37
N GLU A 63 -6.50 10.83 -1.34
CA GLU A 63 -6.23 10.18 -2.63
C GLU A 63 -5.51 8.83 -2.47
N THR A 64 -4.64 8.68 -1.48
CA THR A 64 -4.02 7.36 -1.23
C THR A 64 -5.01 6.33 -0.70
N PHE A 65 -6.02 6.71 0.08
CA PHE A 65 -7.09 5.82 0.51
C PHE A 65 -8.08 5.52 -0.62
N GLU A 66 -8.40 6.50 -1.49
CA GLU A 66 -9.23 6.27 -2.67
C GLU A 66 -8.57 5.29 -3.64
N LEU A 67 -7.27 5.45 -3.87
CA LEU A 67 -6.48 4.47 -4.63
C LEU A 67 -6.52 3.07 -3.98
N ALA A 68 -6.36 2.99 -2.67
CA ALA A 68 -6.41 1.71 -1.95
C ALA A 68 -7.79 1.04 -2.11
N ASP A 69 -8.88 1.81 -2.03
CA ASP A 69 -10.24 1.33 -2.23
C ASP A 69 -10.47 0.83 -3.67
N ALA A 70 -10.02 1.58 -4.68
CA ALA A 70 -10.09 1.19 -6.08
C ALA A 70 -9.31 -0.10 -6.36
N LEU A 71 -8.12 -0.27 -5.77
CA LEU A 71 -7.31 -1.48 -5.86
C LEU A 71 -8.02 -2.69 -5.26
N MET A 72 -8.65 -2.53 -4.08
CA MET A 72 -9.40 -3.61 -3.44
C MET A 72 -10.64 -4.04 -4.23
N LYS A 73 -11.25 -3.12 -4.97
CA LYS A 73 -12.39 -3.38 -5.87
C LYS A 73 -11.98 -3.93 -7.22
N ALA A 74 -10.68 -3.95 -7.53
CA ALA A 74 -10.13 -4.26 -8.86
C ALA A 74 -10.76 -3.40 -9.98
N ASP A 75 -11.18 -2.16 -9.68
CA ASP A 75 -11.81 -1.21 -10.58
C ASP A 75 -10.76 -0.49 -11.43
N GLN A 76 -10.44 -1.07 -12.60
CA GLN A 76 -9.35 -0.58 -13.45
C GLN A 76 -9.52 0.90 -13.90
N PRO A 77 -10.71 1.38 -14.31
CA PRO A 77 -10.92 2.79 -14.61
C PRO A 77 -10.62 3.70 -13.41
N ASN A 78 -11.11 3.33 -12.23
CA ASN A 78 -10.91 4.11 -11.01
C ASN A 78 -9.46 4.04 -10.51
N ILE A 79 -8.80 2.88 -10.59
CA ILE A 79 -7.35 2.76 -10.31
C ILE A 79 -6.56 3.73 -11.17
N CYS A 80 -6.87 3.85 -12.47
CA CYS A 80 -6.18 4.78 -13.36
C CYS A 80 -6.41 6.24 -12.96
N LYS A 81 -7.62 6.59 -12.53
CA LYS A 81 -7.97 7.92 -12.04
C LYS A 81 -7.17 8.25 -10.77
N GLU A 82 -7.28 7.41 -9.75
CA GLU A 82 -6.66 7.68 -8.43
C GLU A 82 -5.12 7.66 -8.50
N LEU A 83 -4.52 6.86 -9.40
CA LEU A 83 -3.09 6.97 -9.69
C LEU A 83 -2.72 8.34 -10.26
N GLY A 84 -3.61 8.94 -11.07
CA GLY A 84 -3.45 10.31 -11.58
C GLY A 84 -3.47 11.34 -10.45
N ASP A 85 -4.40 11.22 -9.51
CA ASP A 85 -4.57 12.13 -8.39
C ASP A 85 -3.41 12.05 -7.40
N VAL A 86 -2.92 10.84 -7.07
CA VAL A 86 -1.67 10.66 -6.32
C VAL A 86 -0.46 11.24 -7.05
N LEU A 87 -0.35 11.03 -8.38
CA LEU A 87 0.73 11.59 -9.20
C LEU A 87 0.69 13.13 -9.23
N LEU A 88 -0.52 13.72 -9.29
CA LEU A 88 -0.69 15.17 -9.19
C LEU A 88 -0.06 15.70 -7.92
N HIS A 89 -0.31 15.10 -6.76
CA HIS A 89 0.28 15.50 -5.49
C HIS A 89 1.81 15.41 -5.50
N VAL A 90 2.37 14.34 -6.06
CA VAL A 90 3.83 14.20 -6.22
C VAL A 90 4.41 15.36 -7.03
N CYS A 91 3.81 15.65 -8.19
CA CYS A 91 4.27 16.75 -9.06
C CYS A 91 4.07 18.13 -8.38
N PHE A 92 2.97 18.30 -7.63
CA PHE A 92 2.67 19.54 -6.95
C PHE A 92 3.69 19.85 -5.83
N TYR A 93 4.03 18.86 -5.01
CA TYR A 93 5.08 19.02 -3.99
C TYR A 93 6.45 19.33 -4.62
N ALA A 94 6.78 18.66 -5.73
CA ALA A 94 8.00 18.94 -6.46
C ALA A 94 8.01 20.37 -7.04
N ARG A 95 6.85 20.85 -7.52
CA ARG A 95 6.69 22.24 -7.99
C ARG A 95 6.89 23.25 -6.85
N ILE A 96 6.29 23.00 -5.67
CA ILE A 96 6.49 23.86 -4.48
C ILE A 96 7.96 23.84 -4.04
N GLY A 97 8.64 22.69 -4.11
CA GLY A 97 10.06 22.55 -3.80
C GLY A 97 10.92 23.39 -4.76
N SER A 98 10.60 23.38 -6.06
CA SER A 98 11.33 24.14 -7.08
C SER A 98 11.18 25.67 -6.91
N GLU A 99 10.02 26.14 -6.44
CA GLU A 99 9.79 27.55 -6.12
C GLU A 99 10.67 28.04 -4.97
N LYS A 100 11.05 27.14 -4.07
CA LYS A 100 11.96 27.43 -2.95
C LYS A 100 13.44 27.21 -3.32
N GLY A 101 13.72 26.66 -4.50
CA GLY A 101 15.07 26.28 -4.92
C GLY A 101 15.64 25.08 -4.15
N GLU A 102 14.79 24.21 -3.60
CA GLU A 102 15.18 23.06 -2.79
C GLU A 102 15.37 21.78 -3.64
N PHE A 103 14.40 21.46 -4.49
CA PHE A 103 14.41 20.33 -5.42
C PHE A 103 13.27 20.46 -6.43
N ASP A 104 13.34 19.70 -7.51
CA ASP A 104 12.26 19.58 -8.51
C ASP A 104 11.89 18.13 -8.79
N ILE A 105 11.03 17.91 -9.78
CA ILE A 105 10.56 16.55 -10.14
C ILE A 105 11.68 15.67 -10.72
N ALA A 106 12.70 16.26 -11.34
CA ALA A 106 13.85 15.50 -11.84
C ALA A 106 14.67 14.97 -10.66
N ASP A 107 14.90 15.78 -9.63
CA ASP A 107 15.57 15.34 -8.40
C ASP A 107 14.82 14.19 -7.71
N VAL A 108 13.48 14.27 -7.68
CA VAL A 108 12.64 13.19 -7.12
C VAL A 108 12.82 11.89 -7.90
N CYS A 109 12.75 11.97 -9.23
CA CYS A 109 12.93 10.81 -10.11
C CYS A 109 14.35 10.22 -10.02
N ASP A 110 15.36 11.08 -10.05
CA ASP A 110 16.76 10.67 -10.01
C ASP A 110 17.11 10.00 -8.66
N LYS A 111 16.75 10.62 -7.54
CA LYS A 111 16.96 10.02 -6.21
C LYS A 111 16.24 8.67 -6.05
N LEU A 112 15.02 8.54 -6.61
CA LEU A 112 14.31 7.28 -6.60
C LEU A 112 15.01 6.24 -7.46
N THR A 113 15.47 6.62 -8.66
CA THR A 113 16.19 5.75 -9.59
C THR A 113 17.50 5.23 -8.97
N ASP A 114 18.28 6.13 -8.39
CA ASP A 114 19.54 5.78 -7.73
C ASP A 114 19.30 4.81 -6.56
N LYS A 115 18.29 5.08 -5.76
CA LYS A 115 17.85 4.19 -4.68
C LYS A 115 17.45 2.81 -5.19
N LEU A 116 16.70 2.72 -6.28
CA LEU A 116 16.27 1.44 -6.87
C LEU A 116 17.46 0.66 -7.41
N ILE A 117 18.37 1.31 -8.12
CA ILE A 117 19.60 0.68 -8.63
C ILE A 117 20.43 0.15 -7.46
N PHE A 118 20.68 0.98 -6.45
CA PHE A 118 21.46 0.60 -5.27
C PHE A 118 20.87 -0.60 -4.51
N ARG A 119 19.53 -0.67 -4.40
CA ARG A 119 18.83 -1.75 -3.69
C ARG A 119 18.63 -3.02 -4.50
N HIS A 120 18.99 -3.02 -5.79
CA HIS A 120 18.86 -4.19 -6.66
C HIS A 120 20.20 -4.57 -7.32
N PRO A 121 21.25 -4.84 -6.52
CA PRO A 121 22.58 -5.17 -7.07
C PRO A 121 22.54 -6.44 -7.92
N HIS A 122 21.61 -7.38 -7.66
CA HIS A 122 21.38 -8.58 -8.45
C HIS A 122 20.88 -8.31 -9.88
N ILE A 123 20.37 -7.10 -10.16
CA ILE A 123 19.91 -6.67 -11.50
C ILE A 123 20.88 -5.68 -12.15
N TYR A 124 21.41 -4.73 -11.34
CA TYR A 124 22.16 -3.58 -11.84
C TYR A 124 23.66 -3.63 -11.50
N HIS A 125 24.24 -4.84 -11.37
CA HIS A 125 25.67 -4.98 -11.13
C HIS A 125 26.49 -4.50 -12.35
N PRO A 126 27.60 -3.76 -12.16
CA PRO A 126 28.41 -3.23 -13.26
C PRO A 126 28.95 -4.26 -14.27
N SER A 127 29.02 -5.54 -13.87
CA SER A 127 29.48 -6.63 -14.75
C SER A 127 28.38 -7.22 -15.65
N GLN A 128 27.13 -6.78 -15.54
CA GLN A 128 26.04 -7.24 -16.41
C GLN A 128 25.95 -6.37 -17.67
N VAL A 129 26.16 -6.99 -18.82
CA VAL A 129 26.07 -6.36 -20.14
C VAL A 129 24.65 -5.86 -20.37
N GLY A 130 24.47 -4.53 -20.51
CA GLY A 130 23.17 -3.89 -20.77
C GLY A 130 22.55 -3.17 -19.59
N ALA A 131 23.18 -3.14 -18.42
CA ALA A 131 22.79 -2.19 -17.38
C ALA A 131 22.95 -0.76 -17.91
N PRO A 132 21.98 0.17 -17.68
CA PRO A 132 22.20 1.58 -17.96
C PRO A 132 23.47 2.00 -17.24
N GLU A 133 24.35 2.78 -17.91
CA GLU A 133 25.55 3.30 -17.24
C GLU A 133 25.12 3.93 -15.91
N PRO A 134 25.60 3.40 -14.78
CA PRO A 134 25.25 4.00 -13.49
C PRO A 134 25.81 5.41 -13.49
N ARG A 135 24.97 6.44 -13.27
CA ARG A 135 25.54 7.70 -12.83
C ARG A 135 26.44 7.40 -11.64
N PRO A 136 27.57 8.11 -11.45
CA PRO A 136 28.37 7.90 -10.26
C PRO A 136 27.46 8.02 -9.04
N LEU A 137 27.20 6.88 -8.40
CA LEU A 137 26.38 6.87 -7.19
C LEU A 137 27.03 7.80 -6.18
N PRO A 138 26.28 8.66 -5.49
CA PRO A 138 26.83 9.58 -4.50
C PRO A 138 27.52 8.87 -3.33
N TYR A 139 27.40 7.55 -3.27
CA TYR A 139 28.05 6.73 -2.25
C TYR A 139 28.23 5.27 -2.72
N GLN A 140 29.47 4.84 -2.88
CA GLN A 140 29.87 3.43 -2.86
C GLN A 140 30.39 3.12 -1.46
N PRO A 141 29.77 2.20 -0.69
CA PRO A 141 30.32 1.82 0.60
C PRO A 141 31.66 1.11 0.38
N GLU A 142 32.76 1.68 0.89
CA GLU A 142 34.04 1.01 0.93
C GLU A 142 33.88 -0.25 1.80
N GLY A 143 34.15 -1.43 1.22
CA GLY A 143 34.20 -2.70 1.94
C GLY A 143 33.01 -3.65 1.80
N SER A 144 32.05 -3.44 0.88
CA SER A 144 31.12 -4.52 0.52
C SER A 144 31.86 -5.53 -0.36
N SER A 145 32.10 -6.75 0.12
CA SER A 145 32.58 -7.83 -0.72
C SER A 145 31.45 -8.16 -1.72
N ASP A 146 31.76 -8.03 -3.01
CA ASP A 146 30.86 -8.26 -4.15
C ASP A 146 30.23 -9.67 -4.17
N SER A 147 30.75 -10.62 -3.40
CA SER A 147 30.37 -12.03 -3.45
C SER A 147 29.04 -12.36 -2.77
N ASP A 148 28.64 -11.61 -1.73
CA ASP A 148 27.51 -12.00 -0.89
C ASP A 148 26.14 -11.51 -1.43
N MET A 149 26.12 -10.57 -2.38
CA MET A 149 24.90 -9.96 -2.90
C MET A 149 24.51 -10.42 -4.32
N GLN A 150 25.35 -11.16 -5.03
CA GLN A 150 25.13 -11.55 -6.43
C GLN A 150 24.17 -12.74 -6.60
N GLY A 151 23.79 -13.44 -5.54
CA GLY A 151 23.12 -14.73 -5.59
C GLY A 151 21.63 -14.73 -5.25
N ALA A 152 20.98 -13.57 -5.10
CA ALA A 152 19.55 -13.57 -4.74
C ALA A 152 18.68 -14.06 -5.91
N THR A 153 18.22 -15.31 -5.83
CA THR A 153 17.37 -15.97 -6.84
C THR A 153 15.89 -16.07 -6.39
N THR A 154 15.60 -15.76 -5.12
CA THR A 154 14.25 -15.79 -4.56
C THR A 154 13.84 -14.43 -4.02
N ALA A 155 12.53 -14.14 -4.06
CA ALA A 155 11.97 -12.91 -3.50
C ALA A 155 12.32 -12.73 -2.01
N GLN A 156 12.37 -13.82 -1.25
CA GLN A 156 12.72 -13.78 0.18
C GLN A 156 14.17 -13.32 0.38
N GLN A 157 15.13 -13.83 -0.36
CA GLN A 157 16.52 -13.40 -0.31
C GLN A 157 16.69 -11.92 -0.69
N VAL A 158 15.92 -11.43 -1.66
CA VAL A 158 15.90 -10.00 -2.03
C VAL A 158 15.43 -9.14 -0.87
N ILE A 159 14.37 -9.55 -0.16
CA ILE A 159 13.81 -8.81 0.98
C ILE A 159 14.81 -8.75 2.14
N GLU A 160 15.45 -9.87 2.47
CA GLU A 160 16.47 -9.95 3.52
C GLU A 160 17.68 -9.05 3.20
N ASN A 161 18.15 -9.10 1.96
CA ASN A 161 19.24 -8.25 1.48
C ASN A 161 18.85 -6.75 1.56
N TRP A 162 17.61 -6.40 1.27
CA TRP A 162 17.15 -5.00 1.32
C TRP A 162 17.24 -4.38 2.71
N GLU A 163 16.91 -5.11 3.77
CA GLU A 163 17.02 -4.57 5.12
C GLU A 163 18.50 -4.32 5.49
N GLN A 164 19.40 -5.22 5.09
CA GLN A 164 20.85 -5.01 5.29
C GLN A 164 21.38 -3.84 4.46
N ILE A 165 20.93 -3.70 3.21
CA ILE A 165 21.31 -2.60 2.34
C ILE A 165 20.83 -1.26 2.91
N LYS A 166 19.60 -1.18 3.42
CA LYS A 166 19.04 0.02 4.05
C LYS A 166 19.83 0.48 5.27
N LEU A 167 20.41 -0.44 6.04
CA LEU A 167 21.28 -0.09 7.17
C LEU A 167 22.64 0.50 6.73
N LYS A 168 23.08 0.19 5.50
CA LYS A 168 24.32 0.68 4.90
C LYS A 168 24.14 2.00 4.13
N GLU A 169 22.91 2.44 3.88
CA GLU A 169 22.65 3.72 3.20
C GLU A 169 23.16 4.89 4.05
N LYS A 170 23.81 5.88 3.42
CA LYS A 170 24.39 7.06 4.08
C LYS A 170 23.37 7.84 4.93
N ASP A 171 22.12 7.92 4.41
CA ASP A 171 20.97 8.50 5.07
C ASP A 171 20.02 7.40 5.62
N GLY A 172 20.56 6.18 5.80
CA GLY A 172 19.83 5.01 6.23
C GLY A 172 19.32 5.11 7.65
N ASN A 173 18.39 4.24 7.99
CA ASN A 173 17.81 4.17 9.32
C ASN A 173 18.88 3.81 10.37
N LYS A 174 18.99 4.61 11.42
CA LYS A 174 19.92 4.35 12.54
C LYS A 174 19.61 3.06 13.31
N SER A 175 18.40 2.53 13.14
CA SER A 175 17.97 1.25 13.72
C SER A 175 16.91 0.62 12.80
N VAL A 176 16.64 -0.68 13.00
CA VAL A 176 15.67 -1.44 12.21
C VAL A 176 14.29 -0.77 12.18
N LEU A 177 13.83 -0.27 13.32
CA LEU A 177 12.50 0.33 13.45
C LEU A 177 12.46 1.84 13.17
N ALA A 178 13.61 2.54 13.07
CA ALA A 178 13.63 3.98 12.81
C ALA A 178 12.95 4.41 11.50
N GLY A 179 12.80 3.49 10.54
CA GLY A 179 12.10 3.76 9.28
C GLY A 179 10.60 3.45 9.31
N VAL A 180 9.99 3.30 10.49
CA VAL A 180 8.54 3.18 10.65
C VAL A 180 8.00 4.57 10.95
N PRO A 181 7.19 5.17 10.04
CA PRO A 181 6.65 6.52 10.28
C PRO A 181 5.71 6.55 11.49
N ASP A 182 5.86 7.57 12.34
CA ASP A 182 5.01 7.76 13.52
C ASP A 182 3.54 7.99 13.15
N ALA A 183 3.28 8.60 12.00
CA ALA A 183 1.94 8.95 11.53
C ALA A 183 1.17 7.77 10.91
N LEU A 184 1.75 6.57 10.82
CA LEU A 184 1.02 5.41 10.29
C LEU A 184 -0.17 5.06 11.17
N PRO A 185 -1.33 4.69 10.57
CA PRO A 185 -2.42 4.07 11.32
C PRO A 185 -1.95 2.86 12.12
N SER A 186 -2.46 2.70 13.35
CA SER A 186 -1.92 1.74 14.33
C SER A 186 -1.88 0.30 13.82
N LEU A 187 -2.91 -0.14 13.09
CA LEU A 187 -2.97 -1.49 12.51
C LEU A 187 -1.83 -1.73 11.51
N ILE A 188 -1.67 -0.81 10.56
CA ILE A 188 -0.59 -0.86 9.56
C ILE A 188 0.78 -0.74 10.23
N LYS A 189 0.89 0.14 11.25
CA LYS A 189 2.13 0.32 12.01
C LYS A 189 2.55 -0.97 12.73
N ALA A 190 1.64 -1.65 13.41
CA ALA A 190 1.90 -2.91 14.10
C ALA A 190 2.41 -3.98 13.13
N TYR A 191 1.71 -4.19 12.01
CA TYR A 191 2.14 -5.12 10.97
C TYR A 191 3.56 -4.77 10.46
N ARG A 192 3.82 -3.48 10.20
CA ARG A 192 5.11 -3.03 9.69
C ARG A 192 6.25 -3.19 10.68
N ILE A 193 6.01 -2.96 11.98
CA ILE A 193 6.99 -3.19 13.06
C ILE A 193 7.37 -4.67 13.09
N GLN A 194 6.39 -5.56 13.12
CA GLN A 194 6.60 -7.00 13.18
C GLN A 194 7.32 -7.53 11.92
N ASP A 195 6.94 -7.06 10.73
CA ASP A 195 7.60 -7.43 9.48
C ASP A 195 9.09 -7.02 9.47
N LYS A 196 9.41 -5.83 9.97
CA LYS A 196 10.79 -5.37 10.09
C LYS A 196 11.59 -6.17 11.12
N ALA A 197 10.99 -6.49 12.26
CA ALA A 197 11.62 -7.31 13.28
C ALA A 197 11.95 -8.71 12.76
N ARG A 198 11.01 -9.33 12.03
CA ARG A 198 11.22 -10.60 11.35
C ARG A 198 12.44 -10.58 10.41
N ASN A 199 12.58 -9.52 9.61
CA ASN A 199 13.64 -9.42 8.61
C ASN A 199 15.06 -9.38 9.21
N VAL A 200 15.19 -9.20 10.52
CA VAL A 200 16.44 -9.28 11.26
C VAL A 200 16.53 -10.49 12.19
N GLY A 201 15.66 -11.47 12.00
CA GLY A 201 15.67 -12.73 12.73
C GLY A 201 14.88 -12.74 14.05
N PHE A 202 14.13 -11.68 14.35
CA PHE A 202 13.23 -11.66 15.51
C PHE A 202 11.83 -12.10 15.08
N ASP A 203 11.64 -13.42 14.99
CA ASP A 203 10.37 -14.05 14.61
C ASP A 203 10.19 -15.40 15.28
N TRP A 204 8.97 -15.95 15.22
CA TRP A 204 8.64 -17.30 15.69
C TRP A 204 9.19 -18.35 14.73
N GLU A 205 9.77 -19.40 15.29
CA GLU A 205 10.26 -20.54 14.50
C GLU A 205 9.09 -21.41 13.98
N ASP A 206 8.04 -21.58 14.79
CA ASP A 206 6.81 -22.28 14.42
C ASP A 206 5.60 -21.33 14.43
N ALA A 207 4.85 -21.35 13.32
CA ALA A 207 3.62 -20.57 13.21
C ALA A 207 2.52 -21.02 14.20
N GLY A 208 2.64 -22.24 14.77
CA GLY A 208 1.75 -22.75 15.80
C GLY A 208 1.90 -21.99 17.13
N ASP A 209 3.13 -21.69 17.51
CA ASP A 209 3.45 -21.09 18.82
C ASP A 209 2.86 -19.68 18.98
N VAL A 210 2.67 -18.95 17.87
CA VAL A 210 2.06 -17.61 17.93
C VAL A 210 0.63 -17.65 18.47
N TRP A 211 -0.12 -18.76 18.25
CA TRP A 211 -1.47 -18.89 18.77
C TRP A 211 -1.53 -19.11 20.28
N ASP A 212 -0.47 -19.64 20.88
CA ASP A 212 -0.36 -19.73 22.32
C ASP A 212 -0.18 -18.35 22.92
N LYS A 213 0.62 -17.48 22.27
CA LYS A 213 0.75 -16.07 22.68
C LYS A 213 -0.59 -15.31 22.53
N VAL A 214 -1.34 -15.53 21.45
CA VAL A 214 -2.68 -14.92 21.28
C VAL A 214 -3.63 -15.34 22.42
N ARG A 215 -3.58 -16.61 22.86
CA ARG A 215 -4.42 -17.08 23.98
C ARG A 215 -3.96 -16.53 25.32
N GLU A 216 -2.65 -16.38 25.52
CA GLU A 216 -2.05 -15.75 26.70
C GLU A 216 -2.56 -14.30 26.83
N GLU A 217 -2.39 -13.47 25.80
CA GLU A 217 -2.83 -12.06 25.78
C GLU A 217 -4.36 -11.91 25.97
N LEU A 218 -5.13 -12.83 25.39
CA LEU A 218 -6.57 -12.87 25.62
C LEU A 218 -6.88 -13.15 27.10
N GLY A 219 -6.18 -14.10 27.72
CA GLY A 219 -6.36 -14.43 29.14
C GLY A 219 -5.97 -13.27 30.07
N GLU A 220 -4.90 -12.54 29.78
CA GLU A 220 -4.49 -11.36 30.53
C GLU A 220 -5.52 -10.24 30.42
N LEU A 221 -6.06 -9.99 29.23
CA LEU A 221 -7.17 -9.07 29.01
C LEU A 221 -8.43 -9.45 29.82
N GLU A 222 -8.82 -10.73 29.80
CA GLU A 222 -9.99 -11.21 30.55
C GLU A 222 -9.84 -10.95 32.05
N VAL A 223 -8.66 -11.20 32.61
CA VAL A 223 -8.35 -10.95 34.03
C VAL A 223 -8.49 -9.47 34.39
N GLU A 224 -7.99 -8.56 33.56
CA GLU A 224 -8.10 -7.11 33.86
C GLU A 224 -9.54 -6.59 33.68
N LEU A 225 -10.28 -7.15 32.75
CA LEU A 225 -11.71 -6.86 32.59
C LEU A 225 -12.53 -7.31 33.82
N GLU A 226 -12.26 -8.50 34.35
CA GLU A 226 -12.90 -9.01 35.56
C GLU A 226 -12.58 -8.16 36.81
N LYS A 227 -11.35 -7.64 36.93
CA LYS A 227 -10.96 -6.69 37.98
C LYS A 227 -11.63 -5.32 37.84
N GLY A 228 -12.13 -4.99 36.66
CA GLY A 228 -12.67 -3.67 36.37
C GLY A 228 -11.61 -2.57 36.20
N ASP A 229 -10.32 -2.96 36.02
CA ASP A 229 -9.20 -2.04 35.79
C ASP A 229 -9.15 -1.65 34.31
N LYS A 230 -9.81 -0.55 33.97
CA LYS A 230 -9.91 -0.07 32.60
C LYS A 230 -8.57 0.34 31.99
N GLU A 231 -7.63 0.82 32.80
CA GLU A 231 -6.34 1.28 32.27
C GLU A 231 -5.47 0.08 31.88
N ASN A 232 -5.38 -0.93 32.73
CA ASN A 232 -4.67 -2.15 32.41
C ASN A 232 -5.39 -2.95 31.32
N ALA A 233 -6.72 -3.08 31.38
CA ALA A 233 -7.48 -3.73 30.31
C ALA A 233 -7.27 -3.07 28.93
N LEU A 234 -7.06 -1.75 28.85
CA LEU A 234 -6.71 -1.07 27.61
C LEU A 234 -5.31 -1.48 27.08
N ARG A 235 -4.36 -1.70 27.97
CA ARG A 235 -3.00 -2.16 27.60
C ARG A 235 -3.05 -3.58 27.09
N GLU A 236 -3.67 -4.49 27.84
CA GLU A 236 -3.81 -5.90 27.43
C GLU A 236 -4.62 -6.06 26.14
N PHE A 237 -5.62 -5.21 25.92
CA PHE A 237 -6.35 -5.19 24.64
C PHE A 237 -5.42 -4.80 23.48
N GLY A 238 -4.49 -3.87 23.71
CA GLY A 238 -3.46 -3.49 22.73
C GLY A 238 -2.52 -4.67 22.42
N ASP A 239 -2.06 -5.38 23.44
CA ASP A 239 -1.15 -6.52 23.31
C ASP A 239 -1.86 -7.72 22.64
N PHE A 240 -3.12 -7.96 22.97
CA PHE A 240 -3.96 -8.94 22.26
C PHE A 240 -4.11 -8.61 20.79
N LEU A 241 -4.42 -7.36 20.41
CA LEU A 241 -4.51 -6.96 19.02
C LEU A 241 -3.17 -7.12 18.29
N PHE A 242 -2.07 -6.77 18.96
CA PHE A 242 -0.71 -6.90 18.40
C PHE A 242 -0.36 -8.38 18.15
N SER A 243 -0.72 -9.29 19.06
CA SER A 243 -0.50 -10.73 18.91
C SER A 243 -1.33 -11.34 17.77
N VAL A 244 -2.60 -10.92 17.61
CA VAL A 244 -3.47 -11.34 16.51
C VAL A 244 -2.93 -10.87 15.16
N ILE A 245 -2.44 -9.62 15.07
CA ILE A 245 -1.81 -9.10 13.85
C ILE A 245 -0.57 -9.92 13.50
N ASN A 246 0.24 -10.29 14.50
CA ASN A 246 1.42 -11.13 14.29
C ASN A 246 1.06 -12.53 13.79
N ALA A 247 0.02 -13.15 14.35
CA ALA A 247 -0.50 -14.42 13.87
C ALA A 247 -0.91 -14.31 12.38
N GLY A 248 -1.69 -13.29 12.02
CA GLY A 248 -2.07 -13.04 10.62
C GLY A 248 -0.85 -12.92 9.71
N ARG A 249 0.17 -12.19 10.13
CA ARG A 249 1.42 -11.99 9.38
C ARG A 249 2.15 -13.30 9.07
N LEU A 250 2.25 -14.21 10.04
CA LEU A 250 2.89 -15.51 9.85
C LEU A 250 2.18 -16.38 8.80
N TYR A 251 0.88 -16.20 8.63
CA TYR A 251 0.11 -16.85 7.56
C TYR A 251 0.00 -15.99 6.29
N HIS A 252 0.84 -14.96 6.15
CA HIS A 252 0.84 -14.05 5.00
C HIS A 252 -0.50 -13.34 4.78
N LEU A 253 -1.30 -13.16 5.82
CA LEU A 253 -2.56 -12.42 5.80
C LEU A 253 -2.29 -10.96 6.16
N ASN A 254 -2.70 -10.04 5.28
CA ASN A 254 -2.64 -8.63 5.59
C ASN A 254 -3.81 -8.25 6.51
N PRO A 255 -3.57 -7.78 7.75
CA PRO A 255 -4.63 -7.54 8.72
C PRO A 255 -5.52 -6.36 8.37
N ASP A 256 -5.00 -5.33 7.71
CA ASP A 256 -5.76 -4.18 7.25
C ASP A 256 -6.73 -4.58 6.14
N THR A 257 -6.26 -5.30 5.13
CA THR A 257 -7.10 -5.87 4.08
C THR A 257 -8.16 -6.82 4.65
N ALA A 258 -7.79 -7.68 5.60
CA ALA A 258 -8.72 -8.63 6.20
C ALA A 258 -9.84 -7.94 6.99
N LEU A 259 -9.50 -6.89 7.75
CA LEU A 259 -10.47 -6.10 8.50
C LEU A 259 -11.37 -5.29 7.55
N GLU A 260 -10.82 -4.69 6.50
CA GLU A 260 -11.59 -3.96 5.51
C GLU A 260 -12.59 -4.85 4.76
N LEU A 261 -12.20 -6.07 4.39
CA LEU A 261 -13.14 -7.05 3.83
C LEU A 261 -14.29 -7.38 4.79
N SER A 262 -14.01 -7.40 6.08
CA SER A 262 -15.04 -7.62 7.11
C SER A 262 -15.96 -6.40 7.29
N ASN A 263 -15.39 -5.18 7.24
CA ASN A 263 -16.15 -3.93 7.24
C ASN A 263 -17.12 -3.88 6.05
N ARG A 264 -16.64 -4.17 4.84
CA ARG A 264 -17.49 -4.19 3.62
C ARG A 264 -18.63 -5.19 3.73
N LYS A 265 -18.36 -6.40 4.22
CA LYS A 265 -19.41 -7.39 4.46
C LYS A 265 -20.44 -6.89 5.46
N PHE A 266 -20.00 -6.26 6.54
CA PHE A 266 -20.91 -5.70 7.51
C PHE A 266 -21.77 -4.59 6.91
N ILE A 267 -21.16 -3.64 6.20
CA ILE A 267 -21.86 -2.53 5.55
C ILE A 267 -22.87 -3.05 4.51
N SER A 268 -22.47 -3.99 3.65
CA SER A 268 -23.36 -4.61 2.66
C SER A 268 -24.62 -5.21 3.30
N ARG A 269 -24.43 -6.02 4.34
CA ARG A 269 -25.54 -6.68 5.04
C ARG A 269 -26.38 -5.70 5.82
N PHE A 270 -25.80 -4.69 6.41
CA PHE A 270 -26.53 -3.66 7.14
C PHE A 270 -27.38 -2.81 6.19
N ASN A 271 -26.84 -2.41 5.04
CA ASN A 271 -27.59 -1.72 3.99
C ASN A 271 -28.79 -2.57 3.51
N TYR A 272 -28.62 -3.88 3.40
CA TYR A 272 -29.74 -4.79 3.10
C TYR A 272 -30.84 -4.70 4.13
N ILE A 273 -30.51 -4.66 5.42
CA ILE A 273 -31.48 -4.49 6.51
C ILE A 273 -32.19 -3.12 6.40
N GLU A 274 -31.45 -2.04 6.15
CA GLU A 274 -32.01 -0.70 5.98
C GLU A 274 -33.00 -0.63 4.83
N GLU A 275 -32.63 -1.14 3.66
CA GLU A 275 -33.53 -1.18 2.50
C GLU A 275 -34.81 -1.95 2.77
N HIS A 276 -34.72 -3.07 3.49
CA HIS A 276 -35.91 -3.88 3.83
C HIS A 276 -36.76 -3.24 4.91
N SER A 277 -36.14 -2.58 5.87
CA SER A 277 -36.81 -1.75 6.87
C SER A 277 -37.67 -0.67 6.20
N ILE A 278 -37.08 0.05 5.23
CA ILE A 278 -37.80 1.08 4.47
C ILE A 278 -38.95 0.47 3.66
N LYS A 279 -38.71 -0.64 2.96
CA LYS A 279 -39.75 -1.35 2.17
C LYS A 279 -40.91 -1.84 3.03
N MET A 280 -40.66 -2.25 4.28
CA MET A 280 -41.68 -2.67 5.25
C MET A 280 -42.38 -1.51 5.96
N GLY A 281 -41.90 -0.26 5.76
CA GLY A 281 -42.41 0.91 6.47
C GLY A 281 -42.16 0.88 7.99
N LYS A 282 -41.18 0.07 8.42
CA LYS A 282 -40.82 -0.10 9.83
C LYS A 282 -39.40 0.45 10.07
N PRO A 283 -39.25 1.61 10.73
CA PRO A 283 -37.94 2.18 11.03
C PRO A 283 -37.05 1.20 11.81
N LEU A 284 -35.72 1.20 11.54
CA LEU A 284 -34.76 0.31 12.21
C LEU A 284 -34.89 0.33 13.74
N LYS A 285 -35.07 1.51 14.34
CA LYS A 285 -35.24 1.68 15.79
C LYS A 285 -36.44 0.93 16.37
N ASP A 286 -37.43 0.60 15.55
CA ASP A 286 -38.64 -0.08 15.93
C ASP A 286 -38.60 -1.59 15.62
N MET A 287 -37.50 -2.05 15.02
CA MET A 287 -37.22 -3.45 14.73
C MET A 287 -36.63 -4.13 15.97
N THR A 288 -37.01 -5.37 16.21
CA THR A 288 -36.33 -6.23 17.18
C THR A 288 -35.02 -6.77 16.62
N LEU A 289 -34.08 -7.12 17.50
CA LEU A 289 -32.83 -7.76 17.11
C LEU A 289 -33.09 -9.03 16.27
N GLY A 290 -34.08 -9.84 16.65
CA GLY A 290 -34.43 -11.07 15.92
C GLY A 290 -34.98 -10.81 14.50
N GLU A 291 -35.63 -9.68 14.25
CA GLU A 291 -36.05 -9.27 12.90
C GLU A 291 -34.84 -8.82 12.07
N MET A 292 -33.94 -8.07 12.68
CA MET A 292 -32.68 -7.68 12.01
C MET A 292 -31.81 -8.89 11.71
N ASP A 293 -31.66 -9.85 12.62
CA ASP A 293 -30.89 -11.08 12.42
C ASP A 293 -31.45 -11.94 11.28
N ARG A 294 -32.76 -12.00 11.10
CA ARG A 294 -33.36 -12.68 9.95
C ARG A 294 -32.90 -12.05 8.62
N LEU A 295 -33.03 -10.73 8.51
CA LEU A 295 -32.60 -9.99 7.31
C LEU A 295 -31.08 -10.11 7.08
N TRP A 296 -30.30 -10.09 8.16
CA TRP A 296 -28.86 -10.33 8.10
C TRP A 296 -28.53 -11.71 7.51
N ASN A 297 -29.22 -12.75 7.95
CA ASN A 297 -29.01 -14.11 7.46
C ASN A 297 -29.51 -14.27 6.01
N GLU A 298 -30.56 -13.56 5.60
CA GLU A 298 -31.00 -13.49 4.21
C GLU A 298 -29.95 -12.82 3.33
N ALA A 299 -29.37 -11.69 3.75
CA ALA A 299 -28.28 -11.03 3.04
C ALA A 299 -27.08 -11.95 2.88
N LYS A 300 -26.68 -12.64 3.96
CA LYS A 300 -25.58 -13.60 3.95
C LYS A 300 -25.79 -14.78 2.98
N SER A 301 -27.05 -15.24 2.84
CA SER A 301 -27.38 -16.32 1.92
C SER A 301 -27.29 -15.87 0.46
N LYS A 302 -27.78 -14.64 0.16
CA LYS A 302 -27.69 -14.04 -1.17
C LYS A 302 -26.25 -13.82 -1.61
N GLU A 303 -25.39 -13.29 -0.73
CA GLU A 303 -23.95 -13.13 -1.02
C GLU A 303 -23.33 -14.46 -1.45
N LYS A 304 -23.62 -15.56 -0.73
CA LYS A 304 -23.10 -16.88 -1.09
C LYS A 304 -23.60 -17.40 -2.44
N GLU A 305 -24.87 -17.16 -2.77
CA GLU A 305 -25.45 -17.54 -4.07
C GLU A 305 -24.82 -16.77 -5.22
N GLU A 306 -24.52 -15.48 -5.02
CA GLU A 306 -23.82 -14.65 -5.99
C GLU A 306 -22.37 -15.07 -6.18
N GLU A 307 -21.65 -15.39 -5.11
CA GLU A 307 -20.29 -15.92 -5.17
C GLU A 307 -20.22 -17.23 -5.99
N ILE A 308 -21.16 -18.16 -5.75
CA ILE A 308 -21.23 -19.44 -6.50
C ILE A 308 -21.56 -19.20 -7.97
N ARG A 309 -22.37 -18.21 -8.28
CA ARG A 309 -22.78 -17.90 -9.67
C ARG A 309 -21.65 -17.27 -10.48
N ASN A 310 -20.73 -16.58 -9.82
CA ASN A 310 -19.61 -15.87 -10.42
C ASN A 310 -18.31 -16.72 -10.50
N GLN A 311 -18.32 -17.92 -9.96
CA GLN A 311 -17.26 -18.94 -10.13
C GLN A 311 -17.56 -19.86 -11.34
#